data_57efec18e28c4ddd15e31686a14718c0
#
_entry.id   57efec18e28c4ddd15e31686a14718c0
#
_cell.length_a   1.000
_cell.length_b   1.000
_cell.length_c   1.000
_cell.angle_alpha   90.00
_cell.angle_beta   90.00
_cell.angle_gamma   90.00
#
_symmetry.space_group_name_H-M   'P 1'
#
loop_
_entity.id
_entity.type
_entity.pdbx_description
1 polymer ?
#
loop_
_entity_poly.entity_id
_entity_poly.type
_entity_poly.pdbx_seq_one_letter_code
_entity_poly.pdbx_strand_id
1 'polypeptide(L)'
;MNVLKTKEEIIKTILNEENILIVQDLDGVCIPLVQDPLKRKIDKEYVEDVSKLRDKFSVLTCGEHEGRRGVNRLVEKALNSTTKAKENGFYLPGLAACGVEFQDRFSNSSYPGLNDNEINFLGKVPKMMRLMLTKELKKFLPNLSNETRTKLVDVAVCDTRFTPTLNFNEIFSYVKYDFNKVKDLQLIMEKIMNNLLEDSKSIGLENSFHLHLMPNLGLRNGREIMKYATQNEFGTTDIQFIINGAIKEAGLLLILNKYISEKTGVYPFGANFNVRNAPK
;
A
#
# COMPACT_ATOMS: atom_id res chain seq x y z
N MET A 1 -16.95 -0.93 -32.91
CA MET A 1 -17.40 -2.08 -32.10
C MET A 1 -16.16 -2.79 -31.57
N ASN A 2 -15.75 -2.56 -30.31
CA ASN A 2 -14.65 -3.31 -29.74
C ASN A 2 -15.14 -4.72 -29.41
N VAL A 3 -14.70 -5.69 -30.21
CA VAL A 3 -14.91 -7.11 -29.93
C VAL A 3 -14.07 -7.43 -28.72
N LEU A 4 -14.70 -7.77 -27.57
CA LEU A 4 -14.02 -8.30 -26.43
C LEU A 4 -13.29 -9.57 -26.85
N LYS A 5 -11.95 -9.58 -26.80
CA LYS A 5 -11.13 -10.76 -27.08
C LYS A 5 -11.43 -11.84 -26.04
N THR A 6 -11.51 -13.10 -26.48
CA THR A 6 -11.59 -14.23 -25.54
C THR A 6 -10.31 -14.37 -24.73
N LYS A 7 -10.37 -15.10 -23.62
CA LYS A 7 -9.19 -15.39 -22.80
C LYS A 7 -8.07 -16.03 -23.61
N GLU A 8 -8.42 -16.95 -24.49
CA GLU A 8 -7.48 -17.67 -25.38
C GLU A 8 -6.84 -16.73 -26.40
N GLU A 9 -7.59 -15.79 -26.96
CA GLU A 9 -7.05 -14.78 -27.89
C GLU A 9 -6.10 -13.81 -27.17
N ILE A 10 -6.41 -13.41 -25.95
CA ILE A 10 -5.53 -12.57 -25.12
C ILE A 10 -4.23 -13.32 -24.84
N ILE A 11 -4.30 -14.57 -24.37
CA ILE A 11 -3.12 -15.40 -24.09
C ILE A 11 -2.27 -15.57 -25.34
N LYS A 12 -2.89 -15.88 -26.50
CA LYS A 12 -2.18 -16.02 -27.77
C LYS A 12 -1.49 -14.71 -28.18
N THR A 13 -2.14 -13.57 -27.98
CA THR A 13 -1.52 -12.26 -28.23
C THR A 13 -0.29 -12.07 -27.34
N ILE A 14 -0.41 -12.32 -26.02
CA ILE A 14 0.70 -12.19 -25.06
C ILE A 14 1.89 -13.07 -25.43
N LEU A 15 1.64 -14.32 -25.83
CA LEU A 15 2.70 -15.27 -26.18
C LEU A 15 3.46 -14.90 -27.45
N ASN A 16 2.82 -14.16 -28.36
CA ASN A 16 3.41 -13.76 -29.64
C ASN A 16 4.10 -12.38 -29.60
N GLU A 17 3.94 -11.61 -28.49
CA GLU A 17 4.55 -10.29 -28.37
C GLU A 17 5.96 -10.37 -27.75
N GLU A 18 6.95 -9.82 -28.47
CA GLU A 18 8.34 -9.75 -27.99
C GLU A 18 8.50 -8.63 -26.93
N ASN A 19 7.88 -7.48 -27.17
CA ASN A 19 7.96 -6.28 -26.33
C ASN A 19 6.73 -6.15 -25.43
N ILE A 20 6.58 -7.10 -24.51
CA ILE A 20 5.50 -7.08 -23.53
C ILE A 20 6.04 -6.79 -22.13
N LEU A 21 5.32 -5.96 -21.38
CA LEU A 21 5.49 -5.76 -19.96
C LEU A 21 4.17 -6.07 -19.25
N ILE A 22 4.19 -7.01 -18.33
CA ILE A 22 3.07 -7.33 -17.46
C ILE A 22 3.25 -6.53 -16.15
N VAL A 23 2.32 -5.61 -15.88
CA VAL A 23 2.27 -4.89 -14.60
C VAL A 23 1.06 -5.38 -13.83
N GLN A 24 1.29 -5.93 -12.65
CA GLN A 24 0.27 -6.63 -11.89
C GLN A 24 0.11 -6.04 -10.48
N ASP A 25 -1.15 -5.80 -10.08
CA ASP A 25 -1.50 -5.59 -8.67
C ASP A 25 -1.48 -6.92 -7.92
N LEU A 26 -1.34 -6.88 -6.60
CA LEU A 26 -1.20 -8.09 -5.78
C LEU A 26 -2.46 -8.40 -4.97
N ASP A 27 -2.88 -7.49 -4.09
CA ASP A 27 -3.98 -7.73 -3.17
C ASP A 27 -5.32 -7.75 -3.93
N GLY A 28 -6.08 -8.84 -3.79
CA GLY A 28 -7.32 -9.08 -4.55
C GLY A 28 -7.13 -9.62 -5.97
N VAL A 29 -5.89 -9.77 -6.46
CA VAL A 29 -5.54 -10.31 -7.78
C VAL A 29 -4.88 -11.68 -7.66
N CYS A 30 -3.68 -11.76 -7.11
CA CYS A 30 -2.98 -13.03 -6.86
C CYS A 30 -2.81 -13.34 -5.35
N ILE A 31 -3.10 -12.38 -4.49
CA ILE A 31 -3.13 -12.54 -3.05
C ILE A 31 -4.58 -12.32 -2.59
N PRO A 32 -5.26 -13.32 -1.99
CA PRO A 32 -6.61 -13.14 -1.48
C PRO A 32 -6.72 -12.02 -0.45
N LEU A 33 -7.80 -11.25 -0.53
CA LEU A 33 -8.10 -10.24 0.49
C LEU A 33 -8.42 -10.91 1.83
N VAL A 34 -7.78 -10.43 2.89
CA VAL A 34 -7.95 -10.93 4.26
C VAL A 34 -8.05 -9.75 5.24
N GLN A 35 -8.77 -9.92 6.34
CA GLN A 35 -8.91 -8.89 7.37
C GLN A 35 -7.58 -8.56 8.06
N ASP A 36 -6.74 -9.57 8.28
CA ASP A 36 -5.42 -9.41 8.91
C ASP A 36 -4.33 -9.64 7.86
N PRO A 37 -3.58 -8.59 7.46
CA PRO A 37 -2.51 -8.71 6.46
C PRO A 37 -1.42 -9.73 6.83
N LEU A 38 -1.26 -10.08 8.11
CA LEU A 38 -0.32 -11.12 8.53
C LEU A 38 -0.75 -12.53 8.13
N LYS A 39 -2.02 -12.73 7.80
CA LYS A 39 -2.58 -13.99 7.33
C LYS A 39 -2.56 -14.17 5.82
N ARG A 40 -2.12 -13.15 5.08
CA ARG A 40 -1.95 -13.25 3.61
C ARG A 40 -1.04 -14.41 3.25
N LYS A 41 -1.33 -15.02 2.11
CA LYS A 41 -0.53 -16.10 1.51
C LYS A 41 -0.39 -15.83 0.02
N ILE A 42 0.72 -16.26 -0.54
CA ILE A 42 0.96 -16.30 -1.99
C ILE A 42 1.24 -17.73 -2.39
N ASP A 43 0.82 -18.12 -3.57
CA ASP A 43 1.07 -19.46 -4.09
C ASP A 43 2.54 -19.60 -4.50
N LYS A 44 3.15 -20.73 -4.14
CA LYS A 44 4.52 -21.04 -4.51
C LYS A 44 4.68 -21.19 -6.02
N GLU A 45 3.74 -21.86 -6.69
CA GLU A 45 3.76 -22.07 -8.15
C GLU A 45 3.69 -20.72 -8.86
N TYR A 46 2.81 -19.80 -8.39
CA TYR A 46 2.76 -18.44 -8.90
C TYR A 46 4.11 -17.73 -8.81
N VAL A 47 4.79 -17.80 -7.66
CA VAL A 47 6.12 -17.17 -7.48
C VAL A 47 7.15 -17.75 -8.44
N GLU A 48 7.17 -19.09 -8.58
CA GLU A 48 8.08 -19.79 -9.49
C GLU A 48 7.78 -19.48 -10.96
N ASP A 49 6.53 -19.34 -11.35
CA ASP A 49 6.14 -19.00 -12.73
C ASP A 49 6.45 -17.54 -13.07
N VAL A 50 6.13 -16.59 -12.18
CA VAL A 50 6.48 -15.19 -12.36
C VAL A 50 7.99 -14.97 -12.48
N SER A 51 8.80 -15.76 -11.76
CA SER A 51 10.25 -15.67 -11.86
C SER A 51 10.78 -15.95 -13.25
N LYS A 52 10.08 -16.75 -14.06
CA LYS A 52 10.43 -17.08 -15.45
C LYS A 52 10.21 -15.92 -16.42
N LEU A 53 9.32 -14.96 -16.06
CA LEU A 53 9.02 -13.79 -16.89
C LEU A 53 10.15 -12.74 -16.90
N ARG A 54 11.07 -12.80 -15.95
CA ARG A 54 12.24 -11.92 -15.83
C ARG A 54 11.90 -10.43 -15.95
N ASP A 55 12.46 -9.75 -16.97
CA ASP A 55 12.29 -8.32 -17.25
C ASP A 55 10.91 -7.95 -17.82
N LYS A 56 10.09 -8.95 -18.15
CA LYS A 56 8.72 -8.75 -18.69
C LYS A 56 7.66 -8.63 -17.60
N PHE A 57 8.03 -8.66 -16.32
CA PHE A 57 7.09 -8.62 -15.21
C PHE A 57 7.49 -7.59 -14.16
N SER A 58 6.50 -6.84 -13.68
CA SER A 58 6.62 -5.90 -12.57
C SER A 58 5.35 -5.88 -11.73
N VAL A 59 5.47 -5.75 -10.43
CA VAL A 59 4.32 -5.50 -9.56
C VAL A 59 4.11 -3.99 -9.36
N LEU A 60 2.85 -3.63 -9.10
CA LEU A 60 2.47 -2.27 -8.71
C LEU A 60 1.38 -2.36 -7.64
N THR A 61 1.77 -2.20 -6.38
CA THR A 61 0.88 -2.38 -5.23
C THR A 61 0.97 -1.21 -4.26
N CYS A 62 -0.09 -0.96 -3.50
CA CYS A 62 -0.07 -0.03 -2.37
C CYS A 62 0.41 -0.70 -1.06
N GLY A 63 0.53 -2.03 -1.02
CA GLY A 63 1.29 -2.72 0.01
C GLY A 63 2.79 -2.42 -0.09
N GLU A 64 3.60 -2.99 0.79
CA GLU A 64 5.06 -2.83 0.80
C GLU A 64 5.77 -4.13 0.46
N HIS A 65 7.00 -4.03 -0.06
CA HIS A 65 7.85 -5.19 -0.27
C HIS A 65 8.40 -5.72 1.04
N GLU A 66 8.92 -4.83 1.87
CA GLU A 66 9.64 -5.17 3.10
C GLU A 66 8.73 -5.21 4.34
N GLY A 67 9.31 -5.66 5.46
CA GLY A 67 8.66 -5.68 6.77
C GLY A 67 7.75 -6.89 7.02
N ARG A 68 7.21 -6.95 8.24
CA ARG A 68 6.40 -8.11 8.68
C ARG A 68 5.09 -8.29 7.90
N ARG A 69 4.60 -7.21 7.29
CA ARG A 69 3.39 -7.20 6.44
C ARG A 69 3.75 -7.15 4.96
N GLY A 70 5.03 -7.15 4.62
CA GLY A 70 5.54 -7.02 3.27
C GLY A 70 5.35 -8.27 2.41
N VAL A 71 5.41 -8.06 1.09
CA VAL A 71 5.26 -9.12 0.08
C VAL A 71 6.41 -10.12 0.16
N ASN A 72 7.64 -9.65 0.48
CA ASN A 72 8.83 -10.51 0.58
C ASN A 72 8.63 -11.64 1.57
N ARG A 73 8.02 -11.35 2.73
CA ARG A 73 7.68 -12.37 3.72
C ARG A 73 6.75 -13.44 3.17
N LEU A 74 5.83 -13.09 2.26
CA LEU A 74 4.92 -14.07 1.65
C LEU A 74 5.69 -15.00 0.72
N VAL A 75 6.58 -14.45 -0.10
CA VAL A 75 7.48 -15.21 -0.99
C VAL A 75 8.37 -16.15 -0.18
N GLU A 76 9.01 -15.65 0.88
CA GLU A 76 9.87 -16.44 1.76
C GLU A 76 9.12 -17.61 2.42
N LYS A 77 7.88 -17.36 2.88
CA LYS A 77 7.02 -18.41 3.44
C LYS A 77 6.59 -19.43 2.39
N ALA A 78 6.23 -18.99 1.20
CA ALA A 78 5.84 -19.89 0.11
C ALA A 78 6.99 -20.82 -0.32
N LEU A 79 8.23 -20.29 -0.35
CA LEU A 79 9.43 -21.05 -0.69
C LEU A 79 10.05 -21.76 0.52
N ASN A 80 9.59 -21.46 1.72
CA ASN A 80 10.16 -21.92 3.00
C ASN A 80 11.68 -21.64 3.11
N SER A 81 12.16 -20.55 2.54
CA SER A 81 13.57 -20.16 2.53
C SER A 81 13.78 -18.72 2.05
N THR A 82 14.32 -17.86 2.90
CA THR A 82 14.78 -16.50 2.57
C THR A 82 16.00 -16.56 1.62
N THR A 83 16.94 -17.46 1.90
CA THR A 83 18.15 -17.64 1.08
C THR A 83 17.78 -18.01 -0.35
N LYS A 84 16.92 -19.02 -0.55
CA LYS A 84 16.45 -19.43 -1.88
C LYS A 84 15.75 -18.28 -2.60
N ALA A 85 14.91 -17.52 -1.90
CA ALA A 85 14.22 -16.37 -2.50
C ALA A 85 15.20 -15.34 -3.04
N LYS A 86 16.21 -14.99 -2.23
CA LYS A 86 17.20 -13.95 -2.57
C LYS A 86 18.17 -14.38 -3.64
N GLU A 87 18.82 -15.54 -3.48
CA GLU A 87 19.89 -15.99 -4.38
C GLU A 87 19.37 -16.33 -5.78
N ASN A 88 18.14 -16.83 -5.90
CA ASN A 88 17.54 -17.20 -7.18
C ASN A 88 16.63 -16.11 -7.79
N GLY A 89 16.54 -14.94 -7.16
CA GLY A 89 15.75 -13.82 -7.67
C GLY A 89 14.24 -14.12 -7.73
N PHE A 90 13.67 -14.72 -6.68
CA PHE A 90 12.26 -15.05 -6.61
C PHE A 90 11.39 -13.94 -6.01
N TYR A 91 11.98 -12.86 -5.49
CA TYR A 91 11.17 -11.73 -5.04
C TYR A 91 10.47 -11.07 -6.23
N LEU A 92 9.27 -10.58 -5.99
CA LEU A 92 8.46 -9.90 -7.01
C LEU A 92 9.04 -8.50 -7.27
N PRO A 93 9.59 -8.24 -8.47
CA PRO A 93 10.19 -6.94 -8.77
C PRO A 93 9.12 -5.90 -9.05
N GLY A 94 9.41 -4.63 -8.81
CA GLY A 94 8.54 -3.51 -9.19
C GLY A 94 8.33 -2.51 -8.08
N LEU A 95 7.17 -1.86 -8.10
CA LEU A 95 6.83 -0.77 -7.20
C LEU A 95 5.79 -1.18 -6.16
N ALA A 96 6.10 -0.91 -4.92
CA ALA A 96 5.24 -1.00 -3.76
C ALA A 96 5.03 0.38 -3.14
N ALA A 97 4.25 0.45 -2.04
CA ALA A 97 3.91 1.69 -1.35
C ALA A 97 3.36 2.77 -2.30
N CYS A 98 2.42 2.37 -3.19
CA CYS A 98 1.83 3.23 -4.21
C CYS A 98 2.86 3.92 -5.14
N GLY A 99 4.06 3.33 -5.31
CA GLY A 99 5.07 3.81 -6.26
C GLY A 99 6.33 4.44 -5.66
N VAL A 100 6.49 4.44 -4.34
CA VAL A 100 7.68 5.04 -3.68
C VAL A 100 8.72 4.02 -3.23
N GLU A 101 8.41 2.74 -3.21
CA GLU A 101 9.33 1.65 -2.89
C GLU A 101 9.57 0.81 -4.15
N PHE A 102 10.74 0.94 -4.75
CA PHE A 102 11.17 0.09 -5.87
C PHE A 102 12.03 -1.05 -5.34
N GLN A 103 11.81 -2.25 -5.86
CA GLN A 103 12.62 -3.42 -5.56
C GLN A 103 12.93 -4.20 -6.84
N ASP A 104 14.14 -4.75 -6.93
CA ASP A 104 14.48 -5.78 -7.91
C ASP A 104 14.14 -7.19 -7.40
N ARG A 105 14.35 -8.21 -8.24
CA ARG A 105 14.05 -9.60 -7.88
C ARG A 105 15.00 -10.22 -6.84
N PHE A 106 16.07 -9.51 -6.46
CA PHE A 106 17.02 -9.91 -5.42
C PHE A 106 16.81 -9.15 -4.09
N SER A 107 15.70 -8.38 -3.99
CA SER A 107 15.37 -7.54 -2.84
C SER A 107 16.33 -6.35 -2.64
N ASN A 108 16.97 -5.87 -3.71
CA ASN A 108 17.66 -4.60 -3.64
C ASN A 108 16.62 -3.48 -3.78
N SER A 109 16.43 -2.71 -2.71
CA SER A 109 15.38 -1.70 -2.63
C SER A 109 15.94 -0.29 -2.85
N SER A 110 15.13 0.58 -3.44
CA SER A 110 15.38 2.02 -3.54
C SER A 110 14.06 2.79 -3.38
N TYR A 111 14.15 4.08 -3.02
CA TYR A 111 12.99 4.88 -2.65
C TYR A 111 12.92 6.16 -3.48
N PRO A 112 12.54 6.04 -4.77
CA PRO A 112 12.55 7.16 -5.69
C PRO A 112 11.63 8.28 -5.23
N GLY A 113 12.16 9.49 -5.13
CA GLY A 113 11.42 10.69 -4.74
C GLY A 113 11.28 10.94 -3.23
N LEU A 114 11.87 10.09 -2.37
CA LEU A 114 11.91 10.30 -0.93
C LEU A 114 13.25 10.90 -0.48
N ASN A 115 13.19 11.73 0.55
CA ASN A 115 14.37 12.22 1.26
C ASN A 115 14.44 11.63 2.69
N ASP A 116 15.60 11.74 3.33
CA ASP A 116 15.86 11.15 4.64
C ASP A 116 14.93 11.69 5.74
N ASN A 117 14.55 12.98 5.69
CA ASN A 117 13.65 13.57 6.68
C ASN A 117 12.25 12.94 6.61
N GLU A 118 11.76 12.70 5.40
CA GLU A 118 10.48 12.03 5.15
C GLU A 118 10.51 10.58 5.62
N ILE A 119 11.56 9.84 5.26
CA ILE A 119 11.76 8.44 5.71
C ILE A 119 11.82 8.37 7.24
N ASN A 120 12.56 9.28 7.87
CA ASN A 120 12.68 9.36 9.34
C ASN A 120 11.36 9.71 10.01
N PHE A 121 10.55 10.59 9.41
CA PHE A 121 9.23 10.92 9.95
C PHE A 121 8.27 9.73 9.82
N LEU A 122 8.17 9.13 8.63
CA LEU A 122 7.34 7.95 8.37
C LEU A 122 7.65 6.82 9.35
N GLY A 123 8.91 6.58 9.66
CA GLY A 123 9.33 5.58 10.64
C GLY A 123 8.81 5.81 12.07
N LYS A 124 8.39 7.05 12.40
CA LYS A 124 7.80 7.41 13.71
C LYS A 124 6.27 7.31 13.72
N VAL A 125 5.64 7.46 12.56
CA VAL A 125 4.18 7.55 12.42
C VAL A 125 3.43 6.36 13.07
N PRO A 126 3.80 5.08 12.88
CA PRO A 126 3.09 3.98 13.53
C PRO A 126 3.09 4.05 15.06
N LYS A 127 4.20 4.50 15.66
CA LYS A 127 4.28 4.70 17.12
C LYS A 127 3.37 5.84 17.57
N MET A 128 3.34 6.94 16.83
CA MET A 128 2.47 8.08 17.12
C MET A 128 0.99 7.68 17.00
N MET A 129 0.62 6.95 15.93
CA MET A 129 -0.73 6.39 15.76
C MET A 129 -1.14 5.53 16.96
N ARG A 130 -0.28 4.60 17.40
CA ARG A 130 -0.56 3.73 18.56
C ARG A 130 -0.84 4.53 19.82
N LEU A 131 -0.03 5.53 20.12
CA LEU A 131 -0.19 6.38 21.30
C LEU A 131 -1.52 7.15 21.26
N MET A 132 -1.83 7.79 20.11
CA MET A 132 -3.07 8.56 19.96
C MET A 132 -4.29 7.65 20.01
N LEU A 133 -4.27 6.52 19.29
CA LEU A 133 -5.38 5.57 19.26
C LEU A 133 -5.65 4.94 20.64
N THR A 134 -4.60 4.56 21.36
CA THR A 134 -4.75 4.04 22.75
C THR A 134 -5.46 5.05 23.65
N LYS A 135 -5.08 6.33 23.56
CA LYS A 135 -5.69 7.41 24.34
C LYS A 135 -7.18 7.60 23.96
N GLU A 136 -7.51 7.62 22.69
CA GLU A 136 -8.88 7.83 22.22
C GLU A 136 -9.76 6.60 22.51
N LEU A 137 -9.28 5.38 22.30
CA LEU A 137 -10.01 4.15 22.62
C LEU A 137 -10.28 3.99 24.12
N LYS A 138 -9.38 4.46 24.99
CA LYS A 138 -9.63 4.48 26.45
C LYS A 138 -10.84 5.32 26.83
N LYS A 139 -11.08 6.41 26.11
CA LYS A 139 -12.24 7.29 26.32
C LYS A 139 -13.51 6.73 25.68
N PHE A 140 -13.36 6.23 24.44
CA PHE A 140 -14.47 5.80 23.62
C PHE A 140 -15.05 4.45 24.06
N LEU A 141 -14.18 3.50 24.45
CA LEU A 141 -14.52 2.17 24.93
C LEU A 141 -13.94 1.94 26.34
N PRO A 142 -14.46 2.64 27.38
CA PRO A 142 -13.85 2.64 28.73
C PRO A 142 -13.87 1.25 29.39
N ASN A 143 -14.86 0.42 29.06
CA ASN A 143 -15.06 -0.91 29.65
C ASN A 143 -14.14 -2.00 29.07
N LEU A 144 -13.33 -1.70 28.06
CA LEU A 144 -12.37 -2.65 27.52
C LEU A 144 -11.21 -2.87 28.49
N SER A 145 -10.81 -4.12 28.66
CA SER A 145 -9.56 -4.45 29.37
C SER A 145 -8.35 -3.84 28.66
N ASN A 146 -7.27 -3.58 29.39
CA ASN A 146 -6.03 -3.07 28.80
C ASN A 146 -5.46 -4.05 27.76
N GLU A 147 -5.55 -5.37 28.02
CA GLU A 147 -5.10 -6.40 27.09
C GLU A 147 -5.88 -6.35 25.77
N THR A 148 -7.21 -6.31 25.84
CA THR A 148 -8.06 -6.21 24.64
C THR A 148 -7.78 -4.92 23.87
N ARG A 149 -7.63 -3.80 24.57
CA ARG A 149 -7.31 -2.51 23.96
C ARG A 149 -5.97 -2.55 23.23
N THR A 150 -4.93 -3.13 23.84
CA THR A 150 -3.61 -3.29 23.22
C THR A 150 -3.71 -4.14 21.94
N LYS A 151 -4.41 -5.27 21.99
CA LYS A 151 -4.63 -6.10 20.79
C LYS A 151 -5.35 -5.36 19.68
N LEU A 152 -6.40 -4.59 20.01
CA LEU A 152 -7.11 -3.79 19.02
C LEU A 152 -6.23 -2.72 18.37
N VAL A 153 -5.41 -2.03 19.17
CA VAL A 153 -4.47 -1.03 18.65
C VAL A 153 -3.43 -1.68 17.75
N ASP A 154 -2.92 -2.86 18.10
CA ASP A 154 -1.92 -3.58 17.31
C ASP A 154 -2.48 -4.05 15.95
N VAL A 155 -3.75 -4.42 15.91
CA VAL A 155 -4.41 -4.80 14.65
C VAL A 155 -4.74 -3.56 13.82
N ALA A 156 -5.26 -2.50 14.46
CA ALA A 156 -5.70 -1.30 13.78
C ALA A 156 -4.56 -0.44 13.21
N VAL A 157 -3.39 -0.46 13.82
CA VAL A 157 -2.22 0.26 13.31
C VAL A 157 -1.39 -0.66 12.44
N CYS A 158 -1.54 -0.53 11.13
CA CYS A 158 -0.67 -1.18 10.16
C CYS A 158 0.68 -0.45 10.13
N ASP A 159 1.69 -1.07 10.73
CA ASP A 159 3.04 -0.53 10.93
C ASP A 159 3.94 -0.72 9.70
N THR A 160 3.42 -0.42 8.54
CA THR A 160 4.17 -0.30 7.29
C THR A 160 5.08 0.93 7.34
N ARG A 161 6.21 0.88 6.61
CA ARG A 161 7.24 1.90 6.66
C ARG A 161 6.87 3.16 5.89
N PHE A 162 6.28 2.99 4.69
CA PHE A 162 6.01 4.09 3.75
C PHE A 162 4.53 4.41 3.61
N THR A 163 3.67 3.48 4.05
CA THR A 163 2.21 3.58 3.99
C THR A 163 1.56 3.25 5.33
N PRO A 164 2.03 3.82 6.47
CA PRO A 164 1.41 3.54 7.75
C PRO A 164 -0.08 3.85 7.69
N THR A 165 -0.90 2.89 8.16
CA THR A 165 -2.35 2.90 7.97
C THR A 165 -3.07 2.71 9.28
N LEU A 166 -4.17 3.44 9.50
CA LEU A 166 -5.20 3.09 10.46
C LEU A 166 -6.30 2.29 9.76
N ASN A 167 -6.55 1.06 10.25
CA ASN A 167 -7.62 0.18 9.82
C ASN A 167 -8.53 -0.13 11.00
N PHE A 168 -9.81 0.26 10.91
CA PHE A 168 -10.76 0.11 12.02
C PHE A 168 -11.72 -1.08 11.87
N ASN A 169 -11.53 -1.94 10.88
CA ASN A 169 -12.42 -3.08 10.65
C ASN A 169 -12.64 -3.95 11.90
N GLU A 170 -11.55 -4.26 12.63
CA GLU A 170 -11.65 -5.04 13.86
C GLU A 170 -12.34 -4.26 14.99
N ILE A 171 -12.10 -2.96 15.11
CA ILE A 171 -12.71 -2.11 16.14
C ILE A 171 -14.21 -1.97 15.93
N PHE A 172 -14.68 -1.92 14.68
CA PHE A 172 -16.10 -1.83 14.37
C PHE A 172 -16.90 -3.01 14.93
N SER A 173 -16.31 -4.21 15.02
CA SER A 173 -16.95 -5.38 15.60
C SER A 173 -17.31 -5.18 17.09
N TYR A 174 -16.52 -4.39 17.81
CA TYR A 174 -16.75 -4.11 19.25
C TYR A 174 -17.87 -3.10 19.52
N VAL A 175 -18.27 -2.33 18.54
CA VAL A 175 -19.44 -1.43 18.64
C VAL A 175 -20.71 -2.07 18.09
N LYS A 176 -20.66 -3.41 17.80
CA LYS A 176 -21.83 -4.23 17.37
C LYS A 176 -22.56 -3.62 16.18
N TYR A 177 -21.81 -3.02 15.27
CA TYR A 177 -22.38 -2.37 14.08
C TYR A 177 -23.38 -1.23 14.37
N ASP A 178 -23.29 -0.58 15.54
CA ASP A 178 -23.97 0.68 15.82
C ASP A 178 -23.35 1.77 14.93
N PHE A 179 -24.07 2.14 13.87
CA PHE A 179 -23.56 3.05 12.82
C PHE A 179 -23.20 4.44 13.36
N ASN A 180 -23.86 4.90 14.42
CA ASN A 180 -23.50 6.17 15.06
C ASN A 180 -22.11 6.05 15.71
N LYS A 181 -21.86 4.96 16.43
CA LYS A 181 -20.55 4.69 17.04
C LYS A 181 -19.47 4.44 15.98
N VAL A 182 -19.82 3.78 14.86
CA VAL A 182 -18.89 3.62 13.73
C VAL A 182 -18.50 4.98 13.17
N LYS A 183 -19.46 5.90 12.99
CA LYS A 183 -19.19 7.27 12.56
C LYS A 183 -18.30 8.03 13.57
N ASP A 184 -18.55 7.88 14.87
CA ASP A 184 -17.70 8.49 15.90
C ASP A 184 -16.28 7.94 15.85
N LEU A 185 -16.09 6.63 15.60
CA LEU A 185 -14.77 6.02 15.37
C LEU A 185 -14.10 6.57 14.12
N GLN A 186 -14.85 6.80 13.03
CA GLN A 186 -14.31 7.42 11.83
C GLN A 186 -13.84 8.86 12.10
N LEU A 187 -14.57 9.65 12.90
CA LEU A 187 -14.13 10.98 13.33
C LEU A 187 -12.86 10.92 14.18
N ILE A 188 -12.72 9.91 15.06
CA ILE A 188 -11.49 9.67 15.82
C ILE A 188 -10.34 9.35 14.89
N MET A 189 -10.54 8.48 13.90
CA MET A 189 -9.54 8.10 12.91
C MET A 189 -9.06 9.32 12.11
N GLU A 190 -10.00 10.09 11.58
CA GLU A 190 -9.71 11.32 10.83
C GLU A 190 -8.93 12.34 11.68
N LYS A 191 -9.31 12.53 12.93
CA LYS A 191 -8.60 13.41 13.88
C LYS A 191 -7.18 12.98 14.11
N ILE A 192 -6.93 11.67 14.36
CA ILE A 192 -5.58 11.13 14.56
C ILE A 192 -4.71 11.40 13.33
N MET A 193 -5.23 11.11 12.13
CA MET A 193 -4.48 11.24 10.90
C MET A 193 -4.21 12.71 10.54
N ASN A 194 -5.17 13.61 10.77
CA ASN A 194 -4.95 15.05 10.59
C ASN A 194 -3.91 15.62 11.57
N ASN A 195 -3.89 15.16 12.82
CA ASN A 195 -2.83 15.55 13.77
C ASN A 195 -1.44 15.16 13.27
N LEU A 196 -1.29 13.99 12.66
CA LEU A 196 -0.01 13.56 12.06
C LEU A 196 0.41 14.47 10.89
N LEU A 197 -0.54 14.94 10.07
CA LEU A 197 -0.24 15.94 9.04
C LEU A 197 0.22 17.27 9.65
N GLU A 198 -0.42 17.74 10.71
CA GLU A 198 0.01 18.96 11.41
C GLU A 198 1.39 18.79 12.05
N ASP A 199 1.66 17.62 12.67
CA ASP A 199 2.98 17.31 13.22
C ASP A 199 4.06 17.33 12.12
N SER A 200 3.77 16.79 10.93
CA SER A 200 4.69 16.83 9.78
C SER A 200 4.97 18.27 9.32
N LYS A 201 3.95 19.12 9.27
CA LYS A 201 4.10 20.55 8.92
C LYS A 201 4.98 21.29 9.92
N SER A 202 4.84 20.98 11.21
CA SER A 202 5.60 21.64 12.27
C SER A 202 7.12 21.47 12.16
N ILE A 203 7.55 20.47 11.38
CA ILE A 203 8.97 20.17 11.12
C ILE A 203 9.40 20.45 9.66
N GLY A 204 8.60 21.22 8.90
CA GLY A 204 8.93 21.64 7.53
C GLY A 204 8.62 20.61 6.45
N LEU A 205 7.70 19.65 6.72
CA LEU A 205 7.26 18.63 5.77
C LEU A 205 5.81 18.85 5.31
N GLU A 206 5.36 20.11 5.21
CA GLU A 206 3.96 20.47 4.90
C GLU A 206 3.45 19.96 3.54
N ASN A 207 4.35 19.77 2.56
CA ASN A 207 4.02 19.30 1.21
C ASN A 207 4.44 17.84 0.96
N SER A 208 4.87 17.14 2.00
CA SER A 208 5.44 15.80 1.86
C SER A 208 4.41 14.70 1.86
N PHE A 209 3.28 14.89 2.56
CA PHE A 209 2.32 13.81 2.84
C PHE A 209 0.88 14.22 2.55
N HIS A 210 0.06 13.20 2.27
CA HIS A 210 -1.39 13.33 2.24
C HIS A 210 -2.05 12.09 2.85
N LEU A 211 -3.36 12.17 3.07
CA LEU A 211 -4.18 11.05 3.54
C LEU A 211 -4.91 10.42 2.38
N HIS A 212 -4.79 9.11 2.24
CA HIS A 212 -5.57 8.32 1.30
C HIS A 212 -6.63 7.53 2.04
N LEU A 213 -7.90 7.77 1.73
CA LEU A 213 -9.06 7.21 2.40
C LEU A 213 -9.66 6.07 1.57
N MET A 214 -9.94 4.92 2.21
CA MET A 214 -10.48 3.75 1.51
C MET A 214 -11.72 3.20 2.22
N PRO A 215 -12.89 3.15 1.52
CA PRO A 215 -13.23 3.93 0.33
C PRO A 215 -13.43 5.42 0.64
N ASN A 216 -13.42 6.28 -0.39
CA ASN A 216 -13.68 7.72 -0.26
C ASN A 216 -14.82 8.17 -1.19
N LEU A 217 -15.26 9.43 -1.06
CA LEU A 217 -16.28 10.06 -1.89
C LEU A 217 -15.72 10.95 -3.01
N GLY A 218 -14.42 10.76 -3.36
CA GLY A 218 -13.72 11.60 -4.31
C GLY A 218 -12.99 12.77 -3.65
N LEU A 219 -12.66 13.81 -4.43
CA LEU A 219 -11.84 14.93 -4.00
C LEU A 219 -12.66 16.21 -3.81
N ARG A 220 -12.35 16.97 -2.75
CA ARG A 220 -12.77 18.36 -2.58
C ARG A 220 -11.60 19.21 -2.13
N ASN A 221 -11.30 20.27 -2.88
CA ASN A 221 -10.16 21.15 -2.61
C ASN A 221 -8.82 20.40 -2.48
N GLY A 222 -8.61 19.37 -3.33
CA GLY A 222 -7.39 18.56 -3.34
C GLY A 222 -7.26 17.55 -2.20
N ARG A 223 -8.31 17.35 -1.38
CA ARG A 223 -8.34 16.35 -0.31
C ARG A 223 -9.46 15.35 -0.54
N GLU A 224 -9.19 14.09 -0.22
CA GLU A 224 -10.21 13.05 -0.27
C GLU A 224 -11.25 13.25 0.82
N ILE A 225 -12.51 12.92 0.49
CA ILE A 225 -13.67 13.12 1.37
C ILE A 225 -13.96 11.79 2.06
N MET A 226 -14.07 11.84 3.38
CA MET A 226 -14.48 10.72 4.21
C MET A 226 -15.89 10.24 3.82
N LYS A 227 -16.01 8.94 3.58
CA LYS A 227 -17.30 8.27 3.43
C LYS A 227 -17.74 7.77 4.80
N TYR A 228 -18.62 8.51 5.46
CA TYR A 228 -19.13 8.11 6.77
C TYR A 228 -20.07 6.91 6.69
N ALA A 229 -20.11 6.13 7.77
CA ALA A 229 -21.02 5.00 7.89
C ALA A 229 -22.50 5.44 7.81
N THR A 230 -23.30 4.59 7.17
CA THR A 230 -24.76 4.69 7.08
C THR A 230 -25.39 3.37 7.52
N GLN A 231 -26.72 3.28 7.55
CA GLN A 231 -27.39 2.02 7.88
C GLN A 231 -27.09 0.87 6.91
N ASN A 232 -26.60 1.19 5.71
CA ASN A 232 -26.38 0.21 4.63
C ASN A 232 -24.91 -0.12 4.39
N GLU A 233 -23.98 0.68 4.91
CA GLU A 233 -22.54 0.51 4.64
C GLU A 233 -21.66 1.14 5.71
N PHE A 234 -20.46 0.59 5.90
CA PHE A 234 -19.48 1.09 6.87
C PHE A 234 -18.74 2.35 6.40
N GLY A 235 -18.72 2.62 5.10
CA GLY A 235 -17.95 3.74 4.57
C GLY A 235 -16.43 3.53 4.67
N THR A 236 -15.67 4.59 4.98
CA THR A 236 -14.22 4.57 5.11
C THR A 236 -13.80 3.72 6.31
N THR A 237 -13.00 2.69 6.06
CA THR A 237 -12.46 1.76 7.07
C THR A 237 -10.97 1.90 7.27
N ASP A 238 -10.29 2.49 6.29
CA ASP A 238 -8.84 2.65 6.25
C ASP A 238 -8.45 4.07 5.89
N ILE A 239 -7.45 4.61 6.58
CA ILE A 239 -6.77 5.84 6.19
C ILE A 239 -5.27 5.57 6.17
N GLN A 240 -4.66 5.74 5.00
CA GLN A 240 -3.21 5.64 4.82
C GLN A 240 -2.57 7.03 4.92
N PHE A 241 -1.44 7.10 5.60
CA PHE A 241 -0.56 8.26 5.62
C PHE A 241 0.56 8.03 4.61
N ILE A 242 0.49 8.71 3.46
CA ILE A 242 1.33 8.41 2.31
C ILE A 242 2.04 9.65 1.76
N ILE A 243 3.09 9.41 0.99
CA ILE A 243 3.85 10.44 0.29
C ILE A 243 2.97 11.15 -0.74
N ASN A 244 3.07 12.47 -0.79
CA ASN A 244 2.34 13.27 -1.77
C ASN A 244 2.77 12.91 -3.21
N GLY A 245 1.80 12.57 -4.05
CA GLY A 245 2.01 12.07 -5.41
C GLY A 245 2.14 10.54 -5.52
N ALA A 246 2.20 9.81 -4.40
CA ALA A 246 2.23 8.35 -4.42
C ALA A 246 0.84 7.79 -4.78
N ILE A 247 0.64 7.53 -6.05
CA ILE A 247 -0.57 6.88 -6.61
C ILE A 247 -0.14 5.85 -7.64
N LYS A 248 -0.97 4.83 -7.87
CA LYS A 248 -0.64 3.74 -8.80
C LYS A 248 -0.40 4.24 -10.22
N GLU A 249 -1.16 5.23 -10.69
CA GLU A 249 -1.01 5.82 -12.02
C GLU A 249 0.39 6.42 -12.22
N ALA A 250 0.87 7.18 -11.24
CA ALA A 250 2.24 7.72 -11.27
C ALA A 250 3.30 6.61 -11.17
N GLY A 251 3.05 5.58 -10.36
CA GLY A 251 3.89 4.38 -10.28
C GLY A 251 3.98 3.65 -11.61
N LEU A 252 2.86 3.52 -12.34
CA LEU A 252 2.88 2.91 -13.67
C LEU A 252 3.78 3.67 -14.64
N LEU A 253 3.71 5.01 -14.65
CA LEU A 253 4.59 5.83 -15.48
C LEU A 253 6.07 5.62 -15.12
N LEU A 254 6.40 5.46 -13.82
CA LEU A 254 7.76 5.17 -13.38
C LEU A 254 8.25 3.81 -13.86
N ILE A 255 7.41 2.77 -13.78
CA ILE A 255 7.72 1.44 -14.32
C ILE A 255 7.98 1.52 -15.83
N LEU A 256 7.10 2.19 -16.57
CA LEU A 256 7.23 2.36 -18.03
C LEU A 256 8.50 3.15 -18.39
N ASN A 257 8.79 4.24 -17.67
CA ASN A 257 10.00 5.04 -17.86
C ASN A 257 11.27 4.20 -17.75
N LYS A 258 11.33 3.34 -16.72
CA LYS A 258 12.44 2.42 -16.50
C LYS A 258 12.49 1.32 -17.57
N TYR A 259 11.39 0.65 -17.84
CA TYR A 259 11.31 -0.42 -18.83
C TYR A 259 11.74 0.05 -20.24
N ILE A 260 11.25 1.22 -20.68
CA ILE A 260 11.64 1.79 -21.97
C ILE A 260 13.13 2.13 -21.98
N SER A 261 13.66 2.71 -20.90
CA SER A 261 15.08 3.05 -20.85
C SER A 261 15.99 1.82 -20.88
N GLU A 262 15.60 0.72 -20.27
CA GLU A 262 16.34 -0.55 -20.32
C GLU A 262 16.37 -1.15 -21.75
N LYS A 263 15.34 -0.90 -22.56
CA LYS A 263 15.25 -1.39 -23.94
C LYS A 263 15.89 -0.47 -24.97
N THR A 264 15.83 0.85 -24.74
CA THR A 264 16.20 1.85 -25.75
C THR A 264 17.35 2.78 -25.36
N GLY A 265 17.78 2.76 -24.10
CA GLY A 265 18.72 3.72 -23.52
C GLY A 265 18.12 5.13 -23.26
N VAL A 266 16.83 5.34 -23.53
CA VAL A 266 16.17 6.65 -23.38
C VAL A 266 15.14 6.62 -22.28
N TYR A 267 15.18 7.59 -21.37
CA TYR A 267 14.17 7.81 -20.34
C TYR A 267 13.11 8.79 -20.86
N PRO A 268 11.89 8.34 -21.24
CA PRO A 268 10.86 9.24 -21.80
C PRO A 268 10.45 10.40 -20.89
N PHE A 269 10.49 10.19 -19.58
CA PHE A 269 10.15 11.19 -18.57
C PHE A 269 11.37 11.73 -17.81
N GLY A 270 12.59 11.42 -18.27
CA GLY A 270 13.86 11.76 -17.63
C GLY A 270 14.34 10.73 -16.61
N ALA A 271 15.69 10.69 -16.39
CA ALA A 271 16.33 9.69 -15.52
C ALA A 271 15.94 9.84 -14.04
N ASN A 272 15.59 11.03 -13.59
CA ASN A 272 15.20 11.33 -12.21
C ASN A 272 13.68 11.33 -11.99
N PHE A 273 12.91 10.81 -12.96
CA PHE A 273 11.45 10.74 -12.84
C PHE A 273 11.04 9.88 -11.64
N ASN A 274 10.07 10.36 -10.88
CA ASN A 274 9.46 9.68 -9.74
C ASN A 274 7.99 10.11 -9.60
N VAL A 275 7.25 9.50 -8.70
CA VAL A 275 5.80 9.73 -8.55
C VAL A 275 5.41 11.19 -8.27
N ARG A 276 6.29 11.99 -7.64
CA ARG A 276 6.03 13.42 -7.36
C ARG A 276 6.09 14.30 -8.61
N ASN A 277 6.83 13.85 -9.62
CA ASN A 277 7.02 14.57 -10.88
C ASN A 277 6.01 14.13 -11.95
N ALA A 278 5.12 13.18 -11.62
CA ALA A 278 4.10 12.71 -12.54
C ALA A 278 3.13 13.86 -12.89
N PRO A 279 2.65 13.93 -14.15
CA PRO A 279 1.59 14.84 -14.53
C PRO A 279 0.36 14.63 -13.63
N LYS A 280 -0.26 15.74 -13.20
CA LYS A 280 -1.48 15.72 -12.38
C LYS A 280 -2.70 15.73 -13.27
#